data_6ebd75387330f2186e79d0fd08ddb268
#
_entry.id   6ebd75387330f2186e79d0fd08ddb268
#
_cell.length_a   1.000
_cell.length_b   1.000
_cell.length_c   1.000
_cell.angle_alpha   90.00
_cell.angle_beta   90.00
_cell.angle_gamma   90.00
#
_symmetry.space_group_name_H-M   'P 1'
#
loop_
_entity.id
_entity.type
_entity.pdbx_description
1 polymer ?
#
loop_
_entity_poly.entity_id
_entity_poly.type
_entity_poly.pdbx_seq_one_letter_code
_entity_poly.pdbx_strand_id
1 'polypeptide(L)'
;MNFGICSLSVIPCRKEPASTSEMVTQLLFGETYTIVEEGEDWIRITTNYDNYPCWISAKQHTRITDSDFKSLKTNTLSSELVQVISNVSNHSVFPLTVGASLPNFKDGKLKIGDIEYIFEGQTSDMEIKKSINDLKDTAYLFLNAPYLWGGRSP
;
A
#
# COMPACT_ATOMS: atom_id res chain seq x y z
N MET A 1 10.79 -13.74 -11.23
CA MET A 1 10.02 -13.68 -9.96
C MET A 1 8.63 -13.14 -10.25
N ASN A 2 7.63 -13.54 -9.49
CA ASN A 2 6.27 -13.04 -9.67
C ASN A 2 5.99 -11.97 -8.61
N PHE A 3 5.68 -10.75 -9.06
CA PHE A 3 5.43 -9.60 -8.19
C PHE A 3 3.99 -9.12 -8.28
N GLY A 4 3.53 -8.52 -7.19
CA GLY A 4 2.27 -7.80 -7.15
C GLY A 4 2.41 -6.45 -6.45
N ILE A 5 1.37 -5.64 -6.56
CA ILE A 5 1.26 -4.32 -5.95
C ILE A 5 -0.14 -4.12 -5.37
N CYS A 6 -0.24 -3.43 -4.25
CA CYS A 6 -1.52 -3.03 -3.71
C CYS A 6 -2.06 -1.83 -4.51
N SER A 7 -3.11 -2.04 -5.30
CA SER A 7 -3.81 -1.00 -6.07
C SER A 7 -5.11 -0.54 -5.41
N LEU A 8 -5.40 -1.04 -4.20
CA LEU A 8 -6.54 -0.67 -3.36
C LEU A 8 -6.08 0.22 -2.20
N SER A 9 -6.99 0.86 -1.50
CA SER A 9 -6.67 1.64 -0.28
C SER A 9 -5.82 0.85 0.68
N VAL A 10 -6.29 -0.36 1.01
CA VAL A 10 -5.60 -1.35 1.84
C VAL A 10 -5.98 -2.77 1.41
N ILE A 11 -5.11 -3.74 1.65
CA ILE A 11 -5.41 -5.16 1.51
C ILE A 11 -5.13 -5.83 2.86
N PRO A 12 -6.13 -6.46 3.51
CA PRO A 12 -5.89 -7.23 4.72
C PRO A 12 -5.06 -8.48 4.43
N CYS A 13 -3.99 -8.67 5.18
CA CYS A 13 -3.12 -9.82 5.12
C CYS A 13 -3.48 -10.81 6.23
N ARG A 14 -3.71 -12.05 5.86
CA ARG A 14 -4.17 -13.12 6.76
C ARG A 14 -3.05 -14.10 7.09
N LYS A 15 -3.13 -14.69 8.27
CA LYS A 15 -2.21 -15.75 8.71
C LYS A 15 -2.40 -17.05 7.92
N GLU A 16 -3.66 -17.39 7.62
CA GLU A 16 -4.07 -18.57 6.87
C GLU A 16 -4.97 -18.16 5.69
N PRO A 17 -5.12 -18.99 4.65
CA PRO A 17 -5.92 -18.70 3.46
C PRO A 17 -7.44 -18.76 3.74
N ALA A 18 -7.93 -17.91 4.63
CA ALA A 18 -9.34 -17.82 4.99
C ALA A 18 -9.71 -16.41 5.47
N SER A 19 -10.92 -15.94 5.13
CA SER A 19 -11.42 -14.64 5.53
C SER A 19 -11.63 -14.49 7.04
N THR A 20 -11.86 -15.61 7.73
CA THR A 20 -12.01 -15.69 9.20
C THR A 20 -10.68 -15.80 9.94
N SER A 21 -9.57 -16.00 9.22
CA SER A 21 -8.24 -16.07 9.82
C SER A 21 -7.80 -14.73 10.41
N GLU A 22 -6.89 -14.80 11.37
CA GLU A 22 -6.25 -13.64 11.98
C GLU A 22 -5.69 -12.69 10.91
N MET A 23 -6.03 -11.39 11.01
CA MET A 23 -5.36 -10.35 10.24
C MET A 23 -4.02 -10.05 10.90
N VAL A 24 -2.93 -10.36 10.22
CA VAL A 24 -1.58 -10.21 10.78
C VAL A 24 -0.92 -8.88 10.40
N THR A 25 -1.29 -8.31 9.26
CA THR A 25 -0.87 -6.98 8.80
C THR A 25 -1.81 -6.49 7.69
N GLN A 26 -1.54 -5.33 7.11
CA GLN A 26 -2.19 -4.79 5.91
C GLN A 26 -1.13 -4.37 4.90
N LEU A 27 -1.41 -4.54 3.60
CA LEU A 27 -0.71 -3.80 2.56
C LEU A 27 -1.41 -2.46 2.37
N LEU A 28 -0.66 -1.39 2.30
CA LEU A 28 -1.15 -0.07 1.92
C LEU A 28 -1.01 0.12 0.41
N PHE A 29 -1.77 1.06 -0.16
CA PHE A 29 -1.67 1.40 -1.58
C PHE A 29 -0.20 1.62 -2.00
N GLY A 30 0.16 1.11 -3.16
CA GLY A 30 1.49 1.23 -3.76
C GLY A 30 2.55 0.30 -3.18
N GLU A 31 2.29 -0.39 -2.06
CA GLU A 31 3.22 -1.39 -1.53
C GLU A 31 3.27 -2.63 -2.42
N THR A 32 4.49 -3.11 -2.66
CA THR A 32 4.74 -4.29 -3.49
C THR A 32 4.96 -5.54 -2.65
N TYR A 33 4.75 -6.69 -3.27
CA TYR A 33 4.97 -8.00 -2.66
C TYR A 33 5.44 -9.03 -3.67
N THR A 34 6.14 -10.04 -3.18
CA THR A 34 6.57 -11.21 -3.94
C THR A 34 5.54 -12.32 -3.77
N ILE A 35 5.11 -12.92 -4.87
CA ILE A 35 4.17 -14.04 -4.88
C ILE A 35 4.97 -15.33 -4.64
N VAL A 36 4.57 -16.07 -3.60
CA VAL A 36 5.20 -17.34 -3.20
C VAL A 36 4.39 -18.53 -3.69
N GLU A 37 3.06 -18.45 -3.60
CA GLU A 37 2.14 -19.51 -4.00
C GLU A 37 0.82 -18.89 -4.48
N GLU A 38 0.27 -19.42 -5.56
CA GLU A 38 -1.01 -18.98 -6.12
C GLU A 38 -2.04 -20.09 -6.02
N GLY A 39 -3.13 -19.81 -5.33
CA GLY A 39 -4.35 -20.63 -5.30
C GLY A 39 -5.50 -19.89 -5.99
N GLU A 40 -6.64 -20.56 -6.11
CA GLU A 40 -7.83 -20.01 -6.76
C GLU A 40 -8.42 -18.79 -6.01
N ASP A 41 -8.56 -18.89 -4.69
CA ASP A 41 -9.16 -17.84 -3.85
C ASP A 41 -8.13 -17.03 -3.05
N TRP A 42 -6.96 -17.60 -2.79
CA TRP A 42 -5.93 -17.03 -1.92
C TRP A 42 -4.55 -17.13 -2.53
N ILE A 43 -3.74 -16.10 -2.29
CA ILE A 43 -2.36 -16.00 -2.74
C ILE A 43 -1.46 -15.83 -1.52
N ARG A 44 -0.46 -16.70 -1.39
CA ARG A 44 0.60 -16.54 -0.41
C ARG A 44 1.64 -15.57 -0.94
N ILE A 45 1.94 -14.57 -0.15
CA ILE A 45 2.88 -13.52 -0.50
C ILE A 45 3.92 -13.31 0.59
N THR A 46 4.99 -12.62 0.22
CA THR A 46 5.90 -11.97 1.15
C THR A 46 5.91 -10.48 0.81
N THR A 47 5.61 -9.62 1.79
CA THR A 47 5.68 -8.16 1.63
C THR A 47 7.12 -7.74 1.34
N ASN A 48 7.34 -6.78 0.43
CA ASN A 48 8.69 -6.35 0.12
C ASN A 48 9.21 -5.26 1.07
N TYR A 49 8.31 -4.63 1.85
CA TYR A 49 8.69 -3.60 2.82
C TYR A 49 9.41 -4.17 4.04
N ASP A 50 8.87 -5.24 4.64
CA ASP A 50 9.33 -5.83 5.90
C ASP A 50 9.55 -7.35 5.85
N ASN A 51 9.45 -7.95 4.65
CA ASN A 51 9.60 -9.39 4.39
C ASN A 51 8.61 -10.27 5.19
N TYR A 52 7.40 -9.78 5.43
CA TYR A 52 6.40 -10.48 6.22
C TYR A 52 5.60 -11.50 5.37
N PRO A 53 5.60 -12.79 5.71
CA PRO A 53 4.82 -13.80 4.98
C PRO A 53 3.35 -13.76 5.41
N CYS A 54 2.42 -13.73 4.46
CA CYS A 54 0.98 -13.72 4.73
C CYS A 54 0.17 -14.18 3.52
N TRP A 55 -1.16 -14.23 3.68
CA TRP A 55 -2.11 -14.56 2.64
C TRP A 55 -3.00 -13.37 2.32
N ILE A 56 -3.23 -13.13 1.04
CA ILE A 56 -4.20 -12.14 0.53
C ILE A 56 -5.24 -12.82 -0.34
N SER A 57 -6.43 -12.22 -0.44
CA SER A 57 -7.45 -12.71 -1.38
C SER A 57 -6.99 -12.51 -2.82
N ALA A 58 -7.16 -13.54 -3.66
CA ALA A 58 -6.85 -13.48 -5.09
C ALA A 58 -7.64 -12.37 -5.81
N LYS A 59 -8.85 -12.02 -5.31
CA LYS A 59 -9.68 -10.93 -5.84
C LYS A 59 -9.12 -9.53 -5.59
N GLN A 60 -8.17 -9.40 -4.66
CA GLN A 60 -7.51 -8.13 -4.31
C GLN A 60 -6.09 -8.03 -4.87
N HIS A 61 -5.66 -9.08 -5.58
CA HIS A 61 -4.33 -9.15 -6.18
C HIS A 61 -4.25 -8.33 -7.46
N THR A 62 -3.20 -7.53 -7.57
CA THR A 62 -2.80 -6.88 -8.83
C THR A 62 -1.38 -7.31 -9.16
N ARG A 63 -1.23 -8.06 -10.27
CA ARG A 63 0.08 -8.49 -10.76
C ARG A 63 0.78 -7.34 -11.47
N ILE A 64 2.09 -7.26 -11.29
CA ILE A 64 2.98 -6.40 -12.08
C ILE A 64 4.08 -7.23 -12.71
N THR A 65 4.61 -6.74 -13.83
CA THR A 65 5.73 -7.40 -14.52
C THR A 65 7.05 -7.18 -13.76
N ASP A 66 8.05 -8.03 -14.04
CA ASP A 66 9.42 -7.82 -13.53
C ASP A 66 9.99 -6.46 -13.97
N SER A 67 9.64 -6.00 -15.16
CA SER A 67 10.05 -4.71 -15.69
C SER A 67 9.44 -3.56 -14.90
N ASP A 68 8.12 -3.62 -14.66
CA ASP A 68 7.42 -2.62 -13.85
C ASP A 68 7.99 -2.57 -12.45
N PHE A 69 8.12 -3.74 -11.78
CA PHE A 69 8.68 -3.81 -10.44
C PHE A 69 10.06 -3.15 -10.32
N LYS A 70 10.96 -3.41 -11.27
CA LYS A 70 12.31 -2.81 -11.29
C LYS A 70 12.31 -1.30 -11.57
N SER A 71 11.29 -0.80 -12.24
CA SER A 71 11.15 0.63 -12.58
C SER A 71 10.46 1.45 -11.49
N LEU A 72 9.79 0.79 -10.52
CA LEU A 72 9.07 1.49 -9.46
C LEU A 72 10.04 2.19 -8.50
N LYS A 73 9.85 3.49 -8.31
CA LYS A 73 10.46 4.29 -7.25
C LYS A 73 9.38 4.56 -6.21
N THR A 74 9.53 4.02 -5.02
CA THR A 74 8.53 4.10 -3.94
C THR A 74 8.97 5.00 -2.78
N ASN A 75 9.79 6.01 -3.07
CA ASN A 75 10.37 6.90 -2.05
C ASN A 75 9.38 7.96 -1.55
N THR A 76 8.28 8.19 -2.28
CA THR A 76 7.26 9.18 -1.91
C THR A 76 6.09 8.51 -1.22
N LEU A 77 5.67 9.03 -0.08
CA LEU A 77 4.55 8.56 0.72
C LEU A 77 3.49 9.64 0.88
N SER A 78 2.22 9.24 0.99
CA SER A 78 1.16 10.11 1.52
C SER A 78 1.45 10.48 2.98
N SER A 79 1.31 11.77 3.34
CA SER A 79 1.63 12.26 4.70
C SER A 79 0.41 12.75 5.48
N GLU A 80 -0.77 12.77 4.90
CA GLU A 80 -2.03 13.10 5.58
C GLU A 80 -2.68 11.83 6.13
N LEU A 81 -3.38 11.94 7.26
CA LEU A 81 -4.05 10.79 7.90
C LEU A 81 -4.93 10.02 6.92
N VAL A 82 -5.75 10.75 6.18
CA VAL A 82 -6.56 10.25 5.06
C VAL A 82 -6.62 11.32 3.99
N GLN A 83 -6.35 10.94 2.75
CA GLN A 83 -6.53 11.77 1.56
C GLN A 83 -7.07 10.89 0.43
N VAL A 84 -7.62 11.49 -0.62
CA VAL A 84 -8.17 10.75 -1.75
C VAL A 84 -7.20 10.66 -2.92
N ILE A 85 -7.29 9.56 -3.67
CA ILE A 85 -6.62 9.37 -4.95
C ILE A 85 -7.68 9.10 -6.02
N SER A 86 -7.47 9.63 -7.21
CA SER A 86 -8.37 9.45 -8.36
C SER A 86 -7.70 8.59 -9.43
N ASN A 87 -8.41 7.56 -9.88
CA ASN A 87 -8.02 6.76 -11.04
C ASN A 87 -8.50 7.45 -12.32
N VAL A 88 -7.59 7.82 -13.20
CA VAL A 88 -7.91 8.58 -14.43
C VAL A 88 -8.70 7.72 -15.42
N SER A 89 -8.45 6.42 -15.48
CA SER A 89 -9.02 5.53 -16.50
C SER A 89 -10.50 5.23 -16.28
N ASN A 90 -10.95 5.08 -15.02
CA ASN A 90 -12.32 4.71 -14.69
C ASN A 90 -13.04 5.74 -13.81
N HIS A 91 -12.38 6.87 -13.50
CA HIS A 91 -12.91 7.96 -12.66
C HIS A 91 -13.27 7.55 -11.22
N SER A 92 -12.79 6.40 -10.76
CA SER A 92 -13.01 6.01 -9.36
C SER A 92 -12.13 6.84 -8.43
N VAL A 93 -12.67 7.15 -7.26
CA VAL A 93 -11.99 7.89 -6.19
C VAL A 93 -12.05 7.03 -4.93
N PHE A 94 -10.94 6.88 -4.24
CA PHE A 94 -10.88 6.11 -3.00
C PHE A 94 -9.86 6.70 -2.02
N PRO A 95 -10.00 6.44 -0.70
CA PRO A 95 -9.11 7.00 0.29
C PRO A 95 -7.74 6.31 0.30
N LEU A 96 -6.70 7.10 0.54
CA LEU A 96 -5.38 6.63 0.97
C LEU A 96 -5.14 7.04 2.42
N THR A 97 -4.41 6.24 3.15
CA THR A 97 -3.96 6.56 4.50
C THR A 97 -2.53 7.07 4.48
N VAL A 98 -2.12 7.74 5.56
CA VAL A 98 -0.72 8.10 5.80
C VAL A 98 0.19 6.88 5.65
N GLY A 99 1.32 7.06 5.00
CA GLY A 99 2.28 5.99 4.72
C GLY A 99 1.97 5.17 3.45
N ALA A 100 0.85 5.43 2.76
CA ALA A 100 0.61 4.84 1.44
C ALA A 100 1.73 5.25 0.47
N SER A 101 2.28 4.29 -0.27
CA SER A 101 3.33 4.53 -1.25
C SER A 101 2.75 5.15 -2.52
N LEU A 102 3.45 6.12 -3.08
CA LEU A 102 3.08 6.78 -4.33
C LEU A 102 4.15 6.48 -5.39
N PRO A 103 4.07 5.32 -6.08
CA PRO A 103 5.12 4.88 -7.00
C PRO A 103 5.34 5.86 -8.16
N ASN A 104 6.60 6.23 -8.41
CA ASN A 104 6.99 7.14 -9.50
C ASN A 104 6.25 8.51 -9.46
N PHE A 105 5.84 8.96 -8.27
CA PHE A 105 5.08 10.20 -8.08
C PHE A 105 5.84 11.41 -8.62
N LYS A 106 5.14 12.18 -9.45
CA LYS A 106 5.65 13.44 -10.00
C LYS A 106 4.49 14.36 -10.37
N ASP A 107 4.57 15.62 -9.95
CA ASP A 107 3.62 16.68 -10.32
C ASP A 107 2.14 16.29 -10.12
N GLY A 108 1.82 15.67 -8.97
CA GLY A 108 0.46 15.23 -8.62
C GLY A 108 0.01 13.94 -9.29
N LYS A 109 0.87 13.26 -10.04
CA LYS A 109 0.53 12.05 -10.80
C LYS A 109 1.44 10.88 -10.45
N LEU A 110 0.88 9.67 -10.58
CA LEU A 110 1.62 8.41 -10.50
C LEU A 110 1.02 7.37 -11.43
N LYS A 111 1.78 6.31 -11.70
CA LYS A 111 1.34 5.25 -12.61
C LYS A 111 1.67 3.87 -12.04
N ILE A 112 0.69 2.96 -12.10
CA ILE A 112 0.85 1.55 -11.78
C ILE A 112 0.44 0.74 -13.01
N GLY A 113 1.38 0.06 -13.66
CA GLY A 113 1.15 -0.56 -14.97
C GLY A 113 0.67 0.51 -15.97
N ASP A 114 -0.47 0.28 -16.61
CA ASP A 114 -1.07 1.23 -17.56
C ASP A 114 -2.07 2.22 -16.92
N ILE A 115 -2.29 2.11 -15.60
CA ILE A 115 -3.27 2.94 -14.90
C ILE A 115 -2.58 4.19 -14.34
N GLU A 116 -3.06 5.37 -14.75
CA GLU A 116 -2.66 6.67 -14.20
C GLU A 116 -3.59 7.06 -13.04
N TYR A 117 -2.99 7.63 -12.00
CA TYR A 117 -3.68 8.18 -10.84
C TYR A 117 -3.27 9.62 -10.62
N ILE A 118 -4.19 10.41 -10.05
CA ILE A 118 -3.96 11.78 -9.58
C ILE A 118 -4.07 11.79 -8.06
N PHE A 119 -3.07 12.36 -7.41
CA PHE A 119 -3.02 12.57 -5.97
C PHE A 119 -2.60 14.01 -5.68
N GLU A 120 -3.47 14.80 -5.07
CA GLU A 120 -3.26 16.23 -4.77
C GLU A 120 -2.95 16.48 -3.28
N GLY A 121 -2.78 15.41 -2.50
CA GLY A 121 -2.46 15.50 -1.08
C GLY A 121 -1.00 15.81 -0.81
N GLN A 122 -0.70 16.02 0.46
CA GLN A 122 0.65 16.24 0.95
C GLN A 122 1.47 14.94 0.90
N THR A 123 2.74 15.09 0.59
CA THR A 123 3.67 13.98 0.47
C THR A 123 4.88 14.11 1.38
N SER A 124 5.49 12.98 1.70
CA SER A 124 6.73 12.88 2.46
C SER A 124 7.73 12.02 1.70
N ASP A 125 8.97 12.45 1.65
CA ASP A 125 10.05 11.69 1.05
C ASP A 125 10.73 10.81 2.11
N MET A 126 10.89 9.52 1.81
CA MET A 126 11.53 8.53 2.69
C MET A 126 13.05 8.77 2.82
N GLU A 127 13.70 9.39 1.84
CA GLU A 127 15.14 9.66 1.86
C GLU A 127 15.48 10.84 2.78
N ILE A 128 14.50 11.69 3.11
CA ILE A 128 14.69 12.81 4.01
C ILE A 128 14.64 12.31 5.45
N LYS A 129 15.77 12.51 6.17
CA LYS A 129 15.86 12.16 7.59
C LYS A 129 14.83 12.95 8.41
N LYS A 130 13.95 12.25 9.08
CA LYS A 130 12.93 12.83 9.97
C LYS A 130 13.47 13.10 11.35
N SER A 131 12.97 14.16 11.98
CA SER A 131 13.25 14.48 13.38
C SER A 131 12.33 13.67 14.32
N ILE A 132 12.66 13.69 15.62
CA ILE A 132 11.76 13.10 16.63
C ILE A 132 10.42 13.85 16.72
N ASN A 133 10.37 15.12 16.36
CA ASN A 133 9.14 15.89 16.34
C ASN A 133 8.25 15.46 15.15
N ASP A 134 8.82 15.24 13.96
CA ASP A 134 8.07 14.70 12.81
C ASP A 134 7.44 13.34 13.15
N LEU A 135 8.17 12.50 13.89
CA LEU A 135 7.65 11.21 14.36
C LEU A 135 6.48 11.39 15.33
N LYS A 136 6.60 12.31 16.29
CA LYS A 136 5.53 12.63 17.23
C LYS A 136 4.30 13.19 16.52
N ASP A 137 4.49 14.15 15.61
CA ASP A 137 3.41 14.76 14.85
C ASP A 137 2.66 13.69 14.02
N THR A 138 3.39 12.79 13.37
CA THR A 138 2.78 11.65 12.67
C THR A 138 2.00 10.75 13.62
N ALA A 139 2.54 10.43 14.80
CA ALA A 139 1.85 9.61 15.79
C ALA A 139 0.56 10.29 16.30
N TYR A 140 0.56 11.61 16.49
CA TYR A 140 -0.63 12.36 16.89
C TYR A 140 -1.76 12.34 15.84
N LEU A 141 -1.47 12.12 14.58
CA LEU A 141 -2.52 11.91 13.56
C LEU A 141 -3.42 10.72 13.90
N PHE A 142 -2.89 9.70 14.57
CA PHE A 142 -3.63 8.51 14.98
C PHE A 142 -4.32 8.64 16.34
N LEU A 143 -4.25 9.81 16.99
CA LEU A 143 -4.93 10.03 18.26
C LEU A 143 -6.45 9.85 18.07
N ASN A 144 -7.05 9.00 18.90
CA ASN A 144 -8.45 8.54 18.84
C ASN A 144 -8.77 7.55 17.69
N ALA A 145 -7.81 7.11 16.88
CA ALA A 145 -8.03 5.97 16.01
C ALA A 145 -8.20 4.69 16.87
N PRO A 146 -9.19 3.84 16.57
CA PRO A 146 -9.39 2.61 17.33
C PRO A 146 -8.25 1.64 17.07
N TYR A 147 -7.81 0.94 18.13
CA TYR A 147 -6.81 -0.13 17.94
C TYR A 147 -7.43 -1.30 17.17
N LEU A 148 -6.74 -1.72 16.12
CA LEU A 148 -7.07 -2.92 15.38
C LEU A 148 -5.81 -3.80 15.26
N TRP A 149 -5.90 -5.04 15.73
CA TRP A 149 -4.79 -6.01 15.60
C TRP A 149 -4.39 -6.19 14.13
N GLY A 150 -3.10 -6.05 13.83
CA GLY A 150 -2.59 -6.13 12.45
C GLY A 150 -2.96 -4.92 11.56
N GLY A 151 -3.71 -3.93 12.07
CA GLY A 151 -4.08 -2.73 11.31
C GLY A 151 -2.91 -1.78 11.12
N ARG A 152 -2.86 -1.13 9.94
CA ARG A 152 -1.87 -0.09 9.57
C ARG A 152 -2.54 1.19 9.07
N SER A 153 -3.85 1.27 9.17
CA SER A 153 -4.68 2.42 8.77
C SER A 153 -5.55 2.90 9.93
N PRO A 154 -5.97 4.18 9.96
CA PRO A 154 -6.88 4.72 10.95
C PRO A 154 -8.27 4.10 10.89
#